data_a262f6fbbc63cc686165fa57af62cbca
#
_entry.id   a262f6fbbc63cc686165fa57af62cbca
#
_cell.length_a   1.000
_cell.length_b   1.000
_cell.length_c   1.000
_cell.angle_alpha   90.00
_cell.angle_beta   90.00
_cell.angle_gamma   90.00
#
_symmetry.space_group_name_H-M   'P 1'
#
loop_
_entity.id
_entity.type
_entity.pdbx_description
1 polymer ?
#
loop_
_entity_poly.entity_id
_entity_poly.type
_entity_poly.pdbx_seq_one_letter_code
_entity_poly.pdbx_strand_id
1 'polypeptide(L)'
;MIYRTLGRTGLKVSAAGLGGGGFSRLGLAKGKSETEVVSLIHLAVDLGVNIIDTAASYGTESVIGRAIKSLPRDSLVITTKASPANYPTWELFTPENVVASIDNSLRQLQTDYLDVLQLHAVAPHIYEHTRDVIYPAVLREKEKGKLRFIGITEAAAFDLDHKMYQRALAEDDIWDTAMVAFNTMHQNVRISVLPKTVEKKVGTLIMFAVRGIFAQPERLKNEVRALAADGLLPKWLGDLPDPLGFLVHEGGASSIIDAAYRFVRDEPGVDVVLFGTSDPHHLRENIASLTKPPLSTADRQQIVTLFGHLVGVGIEAPKRGRQHSRAGSGRS
;
A
#
# COMPACT_ATOMS: atom_id res chain seq x y z
N MET A 1 -13.22 1.63 -15.14
CA MET A 1 -12.67 1.58 -13.75
C MET A 1 -13.56 0.71 -12.88
N ILE A 2 -12.98 -0.08 -11.97
CA ILE A 2 -13.71 -0.84 -10.95
C ILE A 2 -13.78 0.05 -9.70
N TYR A 3 -14.97 0.19 -9.11
CA TYR A 3 -15.18 0.93 -7.87
C TYR A 3 -15.63 0.00 -6.75
N ARG A 4 -15.17 0.29 -5.53
CA ARG A 4 -15.47 -0.45 -4.30
C ARG A 4 -15.84 0.51 -3.18
N THR A 5 -16.52 0.01 -2.16
CA THR A 5 -16.72 0.77 -0.93
C THR A 5 -15.51 0.56 -0.01
N LEU A 6 -14.90 1.63 0.47
CA LEU A 6 -13.75 1.56 1.37
C LEU A 6 -14.23 1.23 2.79
N GLY A 7 -14.41 -0.05 3.05
CA GLY A 7 -14.89 -0.57 4.32
C GLY A 7 -16.07 0.20 4.91
N ARG A 8 -16.04 0.46 6.22
CA ARG A 8 -17.09 1.18 6.98
C ARG A 8 -17.17 2.67 6.66
N THR A 9 -16.21 3.24 5.94
CA THR A 9 -16.22 4.67 5.58
C THR A 9 -17.37 5.05 4.67
N GLY A 10 -17.91 4.09 3.91
CA GLY A 10 -18.91 4.33 2.88
C GLY A 10 -18.39 5.07 1.65
N LEU A 11 -17.11 5.45 1.62
CA LEU A 11 -16.51 6.13 0.48
C LEU A 11 -16.45 5.18 -0.73
N LYS A 12 -16.94 5.64 -1.87
CA LYS A 12 -16.80 4.94 -3.14
C LYS A 12 -15.45 5.28 -3.77
N VAL A 13 -14.55 4.30 -3.82
CA VAL A 13 -13.17 4.46 -4.30
C VAL A 13 -12.89 3.59 -5.51
N SER A 14 -12.00 4.05 -6.39
CA SER A 14 -11.45 3.21 -7.47
C SER A 14 -10.54 2.14 -6.87
N ALA A 15 -10.64 0.91 -7.38
CA ALA A 15 -9.76 -0.19 -6.97
C ALA A 15 -8.27 0.07 -7.28
N ALA A 16 -8.00 0.98 -8.21
CA ALA A 16 -6.69 1.52 -8.51
C ALA A 16 -6.53 2.87 -7.81
N GLY A 17 -5.59 3.00 -6.86
CA GLY A 17 -5.29 4.24 -6.14
C GLY A 17 -3.95 4.82 -6.55
N LEU A 18 -3.88 6.15 -6.78
CA LEU A 18 -2.64 6.82 -7.13
C LEU A 18 -1.83 7.14 -5.86
N GLY A 19 -0.66 6.50 -5.72
CA GLY A 19 0.27 6.75 -4.61
C GLY A 19 1.28 7.85 -4.93
N GLY A 20 1.34 8.86 -4.09
CA GLY A 20 2.30 9.98 -4.18
C GLY A 20 3.68 9.69 -3.62
N GLY A 21 3.86 8.56 -2.94
CA GLY A 21 5.14 8.14 -2.36
C GLY A 21 6.04 7.34 -3.31
N GLY A 22 6.89 6.51 -2.71
CA GLY A 22 7.81 5.65 -3.45
C GLY A 22 9.01 6.38 -4.04
N PHE A 23 9.77 5.67 -4.89
CA PHE A 23 11.06 6.18 -5.39
C PHE A 23 10.92 7.37 -6.35
N SER A 24 9.84 7.44 -7.10
CA SER A 24 9.66 8.51 -8.10
C SER A 24 9.02 9.76 -7.54
N ARG A 25 8.25 9.65 -6.45
CA ARG A 25 7.42 10.75 -5.91
C ARG A 25 6.64 11.44 -7.03
N LEU A 26 5.89 10.65 -7.82
CA LEU A 26 5.17 11.10 -9.02
C LEU A 26 6.06 11.71 -10.12
N GLY A 27 7.36 11.60 -9.99
CA GLY A 27 8.36 12.16 -10.92
C GLY A 27 9.23 13.27 -10.34
N LEU A 28 8.84 13.88 -9.22
CA LEU A 28 9.64 14.94 -8.58
C LEU A 28 11.06 14.47 -8.24
N ALA A 29 11.21 13.24 -7.72
CA ALA A 29 12.53 12.66 -7.42
C ALA A 29 13.35 12.31 -8.68
N LYS A 30 12.75 12.38 -9.87
CA LYS A 30 13.39 12.19 -11.17
C LYS A 30 13.57 13.50 -11.94
N GLY A 31 13.36 14.65 -11.28
CA GLY A 31 13.53 15.98 -11.88
C GLY A 31 12.40 16.41 -12.81
N LYS A 32 11.24 15.75 -12.78
CA LYS A 32 10.06 16.25 -13.52
C LYS A 32 9.55 17.55 -12.91
N SER A 33 9.09 18.43 -13.78
CA SER A 33 8.43 19.68 -13.37
C SER A 33 7.10 19.40 -12.68
N GLU A 34 6.68 20.30 -11.84
CA GLU A 34 5.37 20.22 -11.17
C GLU A 34 4.20 20.20 -12.17
N THR A 35 4.33 20.90 -13.30
CA THR A 35 3.33 20.88 -14.39
C THR A 35 3.18 19.48 -14.97
N GLU A 36 4.28 18.75 -15.20
CA GLU A 36 4.21 17.35 -15.65
C GLU A 36 3.55 16.45 -14.62
N VAL A 37 3.84 16.66 -13.32
CA VAL A 37 3.21 15.89 -12.24
C VAL A 37 1.71 16.20 -12.14
N VAL A 38 1.30 17.47 -12.24
CA VAL A 38 -0.12 17.86 -12.30
C VAL A 38 -0.81 17.17 -13.48
N SER A 39 -0.21 17.19 -14.67
CA SER A 39 -0.76 16.52 -15.86
C SER A 39 -0.89 15.01 -15.67
N LEU A 40 0.07 14.37 -14.97
CA LEU A 40 0.01 12.95 -14.64
C LEU A 40 -1.16 12.63 -13.69
N ILE A 41 -1.39 13.49 -12.68
CA ILE A 41 -2.52 13.34 -11.74
C ILE A 41 -3.85 13.51 -12.47
N HIS A 42 -3.98 14.54 -13.32
CA HIS A 42 -5.20 14.75 -14.12
C HIS A 42 -5.46 13.55 -15.03
N LEU A 43 -4.43 13.03 -15.71
CA LEU A 43 -4.56 11.81 -16.52
C LEU A 43 -5.08 10.62 -15.71
N ALA A 44 -4.61 10.43 -14.46
CA ALA A 44 -5.12 9.37 -13.59
C ALA A 44 -6.62 9.55 -13.29
N VAL A 45 -7.02 10.79 -12.98
CA VAL A 45 -8.44 11.12 -12.71
C VAL A 45 -9.29 10.92 -13.96
N ASP A 46 -8.83 11.37 -15.13
CA ASP A 46 -9.53 11.17 -16.42
C ASP A 46 -9.73 9.69 -16.76
N LEU A 47 -8.80 8.82 -16.30
CA LEU A 47 -8.92 7.36 -16.43
C LEU A 47 -9.77 6.72 -15.33
N GLY A 48 -10.38 7.54 -14.46
CA GLY A 48 -11.34 7.12 -13.43
C GLY A 48 -10.74 6.81 -12.06
N VAL A 49 -9.47 7.12 -11.81
CA VAL A 49 -8.89 7.08 -10.45
C VAL A 49 -9.48 8.23 -9.64
N ASN A 50 -10.08 7.93 -8.50
CA ASN A 50 -10.64 8.94 -7.61
C ASN A 50 -10.06 8.94 -6.20
N ILE A 51 -9.10 8.04 -5.91
CA ILE A 51 -8.37 8.05 -4.65
C ILE A 51 -6.89 8.36 -4.88
N ILE A 52 -6.39 9.37 -4.17
CA ILE A 52 -4.99 9.81 -4.23
C ILE A 52 -4.43 9.74 -2.82
N ASP A 53 -3.34 8.98 -2.67
CA ASP A 53 -2.65 8.76 -1.40
C ASP A 53 -1.31 9.49 -1.37
N THR A 54 -1.05 10.23 -0.30
CA THR A 54 0.22 10.90 -0.06
C THR A 54 0.62 10.80 1.43
N ALA A 55 1.62 11.56 1.84
CA ALA A 55 2.04 11.73 3.23
C ALA A 55 2.83 13.03 3.39
N ALA A 56 2.81 13.62 4.57
CA ALA A 56 3.61 14.79 4.91
C ALA A 56 5.11 14.58 4.61
N SER A 57 5.62 13.38 4.83
CA SER A 57 7.04 13.01 4.59
C SER A 57 7.42 12.80 3.12
N TYR A 58 6.46 12.74 2.19
CA TYR A 58 6.76 12.44 0.78
C TYR A 58 7.16 13.68 -0.03
N GLY A 59 6.76 14.88 0.41
CA GLY A 59 7.01 16.14 -0.30
C GLY A 59 6.18 16.28 -1.59
N THR A 60 5.06 15.54 -1.70
CA THR A 60 4.17 15.56 -2.87
C THR A 60 2.84 16.26 -2.59
N GLU A 61 2.55 16.62 -1.33
CA GLU A 61 1.27 17.23 -0.97
C GLU A 61 1.01 18.52 -1.73
N SER A 62 2.01 19.41 -1.88
CA SER A 62 1.83 20.70 -2.55
C SER A 62 1.50 20.56 -4.05
N VAL A 63 2.13 19.63 -4.75
CA VAL A 63 1.83 19.38 -6.18
C VAL A 63 0.49 18.70 -6.36
N ILE A 64 0.12 17.79 -5.44
CA ILE A 64 -1.24 17.19 -5.42
C ILE A 64 -2.27 18.28 -5.14
N GLY A 65 -2.04 19.17 -4.18
CA GLY A 65 -2.91 20.30 -3.89
C GLY A 65 -3.17 21.18 -5.13
N ARG A 66 -2.12 21.50 -5.89
CA ARG A 66 -2.28 22.21 -7.18
C ARG A 66 -3.12 21.46 -8.20
N ALA A 67 -2.91 20.14 -8.29
CA ALA A 67 -3.65 19.31 -9.25
C ALA A 67 -5.14 19.23 -8.89
N ILE A 68 -5.49 19.02 -7.63
CA ILE A 68 -6.89 18.84 -7.21
C ILE A 68 -7.68 20.17 -7.18
N LYS A 69 -7.00 21.32 -7.14
CA LYS A 69 -7.66 22.64 -7.14
C LYS A 69 -8.56 22.89 -8.34
N SER A 70 -8.25 22.30 -9.48
CA SER A 70 -9.04 22.41 -10.72
C SER A 70 -10.08 21.31 -10.89
N LEU A 71 -10.19 20.40 -9.93
CA LEU A 71 -11.10 19.25 -9.96
C LEU A 71 -12.19 19.40 -8.89
N PRO A 72 -13.39 18.84 -9.10
CA PRO A 72 -14.42 18.80 -8.08
C PRO A 72 -13.89 18.05 -6.83
N ARG A 73 -13.70 18.73 -5.71
CA ARG A 73 -13.09 18.16 -4.51
C ARG A 73 -13.85 16.98 -3.94
N ASP A 74 -15.18 16.99 -4.04
CA ASP A 74 -16.10 15.96 -3.58
C ASP A 74 -16.10 14.69 -4.47
N SER A 75 -15.56 14.80 -5.68
CA SER A 75 -15.36 13.63 -6.55
C SER A 75 -14.10 12.84 -6.23
N LEU A 76 -13.23 13.37 -5.34
CA LEU A 76 -11.94 12.78 -4.99
C LEU A 76 -11.92 12.34 -3.53
N VAL A 77 -11.22 11.24 -3.28
CA VAL A 77 -10.84 10.78 -1.95
C VAL A 77 -9.36 11.06 -1.75
N ILE A 78 -9.04 12.02 -0.90
CA ILE A 78 -7.66 12.42 -0.60
C ILE A 78 -7.25 11.79 0.72
N THR A 79 -6.20 10.98 0.68
CA THR A 79 -5.60 10.37 1.87
C THR A 79 -4.19 10.90 2.07
N THR A 80 -3.87 11.27 3.31
CA THR A 80 -2.51 11.63 3.71
C THR A 80 -2.17 11.03 5.07
N LYS A 81 -0.96 11.25 5.56
CA LYS A 81 -0.45 10.58 6.75
C LYS A 81 0.31 11.54 7.65
N ALA A 82 0.11 11.38 8.96
CA ALA A 82 0.90 12.02 10.01
C ALA A 82 1.59 10.94 10.86
N SER A 83 2.89 11.09 11.11
CA SER A 83 3.66 10.10 11.86
C SER A 83 3.51 10.29 13.36
N PRO A 84 3.29 9.23 14.16
CA PRO A 84 3.29 9.28 15.63
C PRO A 84 4.70 9.24 16.22
N ALA A 85 5.72 8.96 15.39
CA ALA A 85 7.11 8.91 15.78
C ALA A 85 8.03 9.27 14.61
N ASN A 86 9.27 9.62 14.90
CA ASN A 86 10.31 9.88 13.91
C ASN A 86 10.88 8.53 13.39
N TYR A 87 10.65 8.20 12.13
CA TYR A 87 11.18 7.02 11.49
C TYR A 87 12.59 7.31 10.91
N PRO A 88 13.63 6.48 11.12
CA PRO A 88 13.61 5.16 11.78
C PRO A 88 14.07 5.17 13.24
N THR A 89 14.20 6.31 13.90
CA THR A 89 14.71 6.42 15.28
C THR A 89 13.67 6.02 16.32
N TRP A 90 12.39 6.11 15.97
CA TRP A 90 11.23 5.83 16.82
C TRP A 90 11.08 6.78 18.01
N GLU A 91 11.72 7.96 17.96
CA GLU A 91 11.45 9.03 18.90
C GLU A 91 9.99 9.46 18.77
N LEU A 92 9.25 9.38 19.89
CA LEU A 92 7.80 9.61 19.91
C LEU A 92 7.47 11.10 19.72
N PHE A 93 6.52 11.39 18.87
CA PHE A 93 5.96 12.72 18.71
C PHE A 93 4.84 12.97 19.72
N THR A 94 4.69 14.25 20.11
CA THR A 94 3.57 14.69 20.94
C THR A 94 2.30 14.87 20.11
N PRO A 95 1.12 14.89 20.74
CA PRO A 95 -0.13 15.23 20.07
C PRO A 95 -0.06 16.54 19.27
N GLU A 96 0.61 17.56 19.82
CA GLU A 96 0.76 18.88 19.17
C GLU A 96 1.59 18.77 17.88
N ASN A 97 2.63 17.95 17.85
CA ASN A 97 3.42 17.70 16.64
C ASN A 97 2.55 17.09 15.53
N VAL A 98 1.70 16.11 15.89
CA VAL A 98 0.82 15.44 14.94
C VAL A 98 -0.27 16.39 14.43
N VAL A 99 -0.88 17.18 15.31
CA VAL A 99 -1.88 18.20 14.93
C VAL A 99 -1.25 19.25 14.00
N ALA A 100 -0.05 19.74 14.33
CA ALA A 100 0.68 20.67 13.45
C ALA A 100 0.97 20.05 12.06
N SER A 101 1.28 18.76 12.01
CA SER A 101 1.45 18.03 10.74
C SER A 101 0.14 17.97 9.94
N ILE A 102 -1.01 17.74 10.58
CA ILE A 102 -2.34 17.75 9.94
C ILE A 102 -2.62 19.14 9.34
N ASP A 103 -2.41 20.20 10.11
CA ASP A 103 -2.64 21.58 9.66
C ASP A 103 -1.70 21.94 8.50
N ASN A 104 -0.46 21.47 8.52
CA ASN A 104 0.45 21.64 7.41
C ASN A 104 -0.01 20.88 6.15
N SER A 105 -0.47 19.63 6.29
CA SER A 105 -0.98 18.83 5.17
C SER A 105 -2.18 19.51 4.51
N LEU A 106 -3.12 20.04 5.27
CA LEU A 106 -4.27 20.80 4.75
C LEU A 106 -3.82 22.02 3.93
N ARG A 107 -2.84 22.79 4.45
CA ARG A 107 -2.28 23.95 3.72
C ARG A 107 -1.58 23.52 2.44
N GLN A 108 -0.75 22.48 2.47
CA GLN A 108 -0.03 21.97 1.30
C GLN A 108 -0.99 21.41 0.25
N LEU A 109 -1.99 20.66 0.66
CA LEU A 109 -3.03 20.10 -0.21
C LEU A 109 -4.06 21.12 -0.68
N GLN A 110 -4.03 22.36 -0.14
CA GLN A 110 -4.96 23.46 -0.48
C GLN A 110 -6.43 23.02 -0.37
N THR A 111 -6.77 22.31 0.70
CA THR A 111 -8.11 21.80 0.98
C THR A 111 -8.48 21.99 2.44
N ASP A 112 -9.77 22.16 2.72
CA ASP A 112 -10.27 22.38 4.09
C ASP A 112 -10.43 21.07 4.87
N TYR A 113 -10.46 19.91 4.18
CA TYR A 113 -10.61 18.62 4.81
C TYR A 113 -9.84 17.50 4.09
N LEU A 114 -9.50 16.48 4.86
CA LEU A 114 -8.97 15.19 4.37
C LEU A 114 -10.08 14.15 4.40
N ASP A 115 -10.16 13.28 3.41
CA ASP A 115 -11.10 12.16 3.47
C ASP A 115 -10.61 11.11 4.47
N VAL A 116 -9.32 10.76 4.42
CA VAL A 116 -8.71 9.84 5.37
C VAL A 116 -7.37 10.41 5.82
N LEU A 117 -7.19 10.54 7.12
CA LEU A 117 -5.87 10.69 7.73
C LEU A 117 -5.41 9.35 8.28
N GLN A 118 -4.20 8.92 7.92
CA GLN A 118 -3.62 7.69 8.45
C GLN A 118 -2.47 8.00 9.41
N LEU A 119 -2.41 7.33 10.57
CA LEU A 119 -1.25 7.36 11.44
C LEU A 119 -0.15 6.50 10.81
N HIS A 120 1.01 7.12 10.50
CA HIS A 120 1.99 6.65 9.52
C HIS A 120 3.04 5.77 10.13
N ALA A 121 3.30 4.62 9.47
CA ALA A 121 4.42 3.72 9.77
C ALA A 121 4.47 3.27 11.24
N VAL A 122 3.34 2.83 11.78
CA VAL A 122 3.23 2.38 13.15
C VAL A 122 3.84 0.99 13.29
N ALA A 123 4.89 0.89 14.10
CA ALA A 123 5.50 -0.37 14.50
C ALA A 123 4.83 -0.93 15.76
N PRO A 124 4.92 -2.26 16.04
CA PRO A 124 4.27 -2.87 17.19
C PRO A 124 4.59 -2.19 18.54
N HIS A 125 5.83 -1.76 18.73
CA HIS A 125 6.31 -1.17 19.99
C HIS A 125 5.85 0.27 20.24
N ILE A 126 5.36 0.99 19.21
CA ILE A 126 4.80 2.34 19.35
C ILE A 126 3.27 2.35 19.25
N TYR A 127 2.64 1.18 19.10
CA TYR A 127 1.19 1.10 18.91
C TYR A 127 0.41 1.68 20.09
N GLU A 128 0.80 1.38 21.34
CA GLU A 128 0.13 1.93 22.53
C GLU A 128 0.19 3.46 22.56
N HIS A 129 1.36 4.04 22.34
CA HIS A 129 1.48 5.49 22.23
C HIS A 129 0.59 6.06 21.11
N THR A 130 0.55 5.39 19.97
CA THR A 130 -0.29 5.80 18.84
C THR A 130 -1.77 5.78 19.20
N ARG A 131 -2.24 4.72 19.88
CA ARG A 131 -3.63 4.54 20.29
C ARG A 131 -4.03 5.45 21.45
N ASP A 132 -3.21 5.50 22.50
CA ASP A 132 -3.62 6.09 23.79
C ASP A 132 -3.28 7.58 23.88
N VAL A 133 -2.25 8.03 23.19
CA VAL A 133 -1.77 9.42 23.25
C VAL A 133 -2.11 10.21 21.97
N ILE A 134 -1.83 9.64 20.80
CA ILE A 134 -1.99 10.36 19.53
C ILE A 134 -3.43 10.32 19.01
N TYR A 135 -4.06 9.13 19.00
CA TYR A 135 -5.41 8.97 18.45
C TYR A 135 -6.45 9.93 19.07
N PRO A 136 -6.50 10.16 20.42
CA PRO A 136 -7.45 11.11 20.98
C PRO A 136 -7.30 12.54 20.48
N ALA A 137 -6.06 12.96 20.15
CA ALA A 137 -5.83 14.29 19.57
C ALA A 137 -6.33 14.35 18.12
N VAL A 138 -6.07 13.31 17.33
CA VAL A 138 -6.55 13.21 15.94
C VAL A 138 -8.08 13.13 15.90
N LEU A 139 -8.70 12.45 16.85
CA LEU A 139 -10.17 12.40 16.98
C LEU A 139 -10.77 13.79 17.19
N ARG A 140 -10.16 14.62 18.02
CA ARG A 140 -10.58 16.03 18.19
C ARG A 140 -10.46 16.85 16.87
N GLU A 141 -9.47 16.58 16.03
CA GLU A 141 -9.36 17.25 14.73
C GLU A 141 -10.44 16.73 13.74
N LYS A 142 -10.85 15.46 13.86
CA LYS A 142 -12.02 14.93 13.14
C LYS A 142 -13.32 15.62 13.58
N GLU A 143 -13.53 15.82 14.87
CA GLU A 143 -14.68 16.54 15.43
C GLU A 143 -14.74 18.02 14.94
N LYS A 144 -13.59 18.64 14.67
CA LYS A 144 -13.48 19.97 14.06
C LYS A 144 -13.75 19.97 12.54
N GLY A 145 -13.97 18.81 11.92
CA GLY A 145 -14.24 18.67 10.50
C GLY A 145 -13.01 18.67 9.60
N LYS A 146 -11.78 18.66 10.15
CA LYS A 146 -10.54 18.64 9.35
C LYS A 146 -10.27 17.32 8.65
N LEU A 147 -10.85 16.24 9.12
CA LEU A 147 -10.74 14.90 8.52
C LEU A 147 -12.03 14.10 8.74
N ARG A 148 -12.36 13.25 7.77
CA ARG A 148 -13.61 12.44 7.82
C ARG A 148 -13.39 11.11 8.50
N PHE A 149 -12.26 10.43 8.20
CA PHE A 149 -11.95 9.09 8.69
C PHE A 149 -10.51 9.01 9.17
N ILE A 150 -10.26 8.10 10.15
CA ILE A 150 -8.94 7.86 10.74
C ILE A 150 -8.50 6.45 10.40
N GLY A 151 -7.32 6.34 9.80
CA GLY A 151 -6.69 5.06 9.49
C GLY A 151 -5.33 4.89 10.15
N ILE A 152 -4.73 3.75 9.89
CA ILE A 152 -3.41 3.40 10.39
C ILE A 152 -2.60 2.71 9.30
N THR A 153 -1.28 2.93 9.26
CA THR A 153 -0.36 2.22 8.37
C THR A 153 0.73 1.52 9.17
N GLU A 154 1.10 0.35 8.74
CA GLU A 154 2.20 -0.38 9.36
C GLU A 154 3.58 0.10 8.90
N ALA A 155 4.58 -0.13 9.73
CA ALA A 155 5.98 -0.03 9.37
C ALA A 155 6.46 -1.37 8.76
N ALA A 156 5.99 -1.70 7.56
CA ALA A 156 6.09 -3.04 6.96
C ALA A 156 7.50 -3.65 6.97
N ALA A 157 8.55 -2.83 6.78
CA ALA A 157 9.94 -3.31 6.82
C ALA A 157 10.41 -3.75 8.22
N PHE A 158 9.68 -3.37 9.27
CA PHE A 158 10.00 -3.66 10.68
C PHE A 158 8.96 -4.58 11.33
N ASP A 159 7.88 -4.90 10.62
CA ASP A 159 6.80 -5.76 11.08
C ASP A 159 6.31 -6.67 9.96
N LEU A 160 7.18 -7.56 9.50
CA LEU A 160 6.89 -8.47 8.39
C LEU A 160 5.75 -9.45 8.69
N ASP A 161 5.46 -9.69 9.97
CA ASP A 161 4.39 -10.59 10.43
C ASP A 161 3.08 -9.86 10.71
N HIS A 162 3.00 -8.54 10.45
CA HIS A 162 1.82 -7.71 10.72
C HIS A 162 1.34 -7.73 12.18
N LYS A 163 2.24 -7.83 13.15
CA LYS A 163 1.92 -7.93 14.58
C LYS A 163 1.15 -6.71 15.09
N MET A 164 1.49 -5.52 14.59
CA MET A 164 0.77 -4.29 14.89
C MET A 164 -0.70 -4.43 14.52
N TYR A 165 -1.02 -4.91 13.30
CA TYR A 165 -2.41 -5.09 12.88
C TYR A 165 -3.12 -6.22 13.60
N GLN A 166 -2.44 -7.33 13.87
CA GLN A 166 -3.03 -8.43 14.65
C GLN A 166 -3.51 -7.91 16.01
N ARG A 167 -2.70 -7.05 16.65
CA ARG A 167 -3.07 -6.40 17.91
C ARG A 167 -4.18 -5.36 17.70
N ALA A 168 -4.00 -4.42 16.78
CA ALA A 168 -4.94 -3.33 16.53
C ALA A 168 -6.36 -3.82 16.19
N LEU A 169 -6.45 -4.89 15.38
CA LEU A 169 -7.73 -5.47 14.98
C LEU A 169 -8.33 -6.45 16.01
N ALA A 170 -7.55 -6.92 16.98
CA ALA A 170 -8.06 -7.74 18.06
C ALA A 170 -8.57 -6.89 19.23
N GLU A 171 -7.83 -5.85 19.62
CA GLU A 171 -8.07 -5.06 20.83
C GLU A 171 -9.01 -3.87 20.58
N ASP A 172 -9.00 -3.30 19.36
CA ASP A 172 -9.63 -2.01 19.08
C ASP A 172 -10.63 -2.06 17.93
N ASP A 173 -11.57 -1.11 17.92
CA ASP A 173 -12.54 -0.88 16.84
C ASP A 173 -12.60 0.61 16.42
N ILE A 174 -11.46 1.28 16.49
CA ILE A 174 -11.31 2.73 16.25
C ILE A 174 -10.79 3.08 14.85
N TRP A 175 -10.26 2.09 14.11
CA TRP A 175 -9.64 2.32 12.82
C TRP A 175 -10.64 2.17 11.68
N ASP A 176 -10.82 3.24 10.90
CA ASP A 176 -11.70 3.23 9.73
C ASP A 176 -11.02 2.57 8.52
N THR A 177 -9.67 2.73 8.40
CA THR A 177 -8.88 2.15 7.32
C THR A 177 -7.54 1.59 7.80
N ALA A 178 -7.02 0.62 7.05
CA ALA A 178 -5.71 0.00 7.23
C ALA A 178 -4.92 0.00 5.92
N MET A 179 -3.67 0.50 5.94
CA MET A 179 -2.78 0.41 4.79
C MET A 179 -1.75 -0.70 5.00
N VAL A 180 -1.84 -1.74 4.22
CA VAL A 180 -1.17 -3.03 4.45
C VAL A 180 -0.24 -3.39 3.30
N ALA A 181 0.92 -3.96 3.61
CA ALA A 181 1.85 -4.49 2.61
C ALA A 181 1.40 -5.87 2.14
N PHE A 182 1.22 -6.01 0.83
CA PHE A 182 0.83 -7.27 0.21
C PHE A 182 1.33 -7.35 -1.23
N ASN A 183 1.95 -8.48 -1.58
CA ASN A 183 2.34 -8.82 -2.95
C ASN A 183 2.36 -10.34 -3.16
N THR A 184 2.70 -10.79 -4.36
CA THR A 184 2.73 -12.22 -4.72
C THR A 184 3.72 -13.06 -3.92
N MET A 185 4.75 -12.45 -3.29
CA MET A 185 5.80 -13.12 -2.50
C MET A 185 5.83 -12.68 -1.04
N HIS A 186 4.81 -11.95 -0.59
CA HIS A 186 4.57 -11.58 0.80
C HIS A 186 3.07 -11.64 1.03
N GLN A 187 2.57 -12.81 1.39
CA GLN A 187 1.13 -13.13 1.36
C GLN A 187 0.51 -13.39 2.74
N ASN A 188 1.29 -13.34 3.82
CA ASN A 188 0.81 -13.67 5.17
C ASN A 188 -0.34 -12.78 5.66
N VAL A 189 -0.49 -11.57 5.13
CA VAL A 189 -1.62 -10.67 5.37
C VAL A 189 -2.98 -11.32 5.05
N ARG A 190 -3.02 -12.22 4.08
CA ARG A 190 -4.23 -12.97 3.68
C ARG A 190 -4.83 -13.80 4.82
N ILE A 191 -4.00 -14.21 5.75
CA ILE A 191 -4.39 -15.03 6.91
C ILE A 191 -4.43 -14.19 8.18
N SER A 192 -3.47 -13.28 8.35
CA SER A 192 -3.25 -12.57 9.61
C SER A 192 -4.06 -11.27 9.76
N VAL A 193 -4.44 -10.60 8.65
CA VAL A 193 -5.06 -9.26 8.70
C VAL A 193 -6.38 -9.19 7.93
N LEU A 194 -6.39 -9.54 6.63
CA LEU A 194 -7.56 -9.33 5.77
C LEU A 194 -8.86 -9.98 6.27
N PRO A 195 -8.87 -11.19 6.87
CA PRO A 195 -10.11 -11.74 7.43
C PRO A 195 -10.73 -10.85 8.52
N LYS A 196 -9.87 -10.21 9.34
CA LYS A 196 -10.33 -9.32 10.42
C LYS A 196 -10.78 -7.95 9.88
N THR A 197 -10.12 -7.42 8.84
CA THR A 197 -10.59 -6.17 8.21
C THR A 197 -11.97 -6.37 7.56
N VAL A 198 -12.22 -7.52 6.96
CA VAL A 198 -13.56 -7.88 6.42
C VAL A 198 -14.59 -7.96 7.54
N GLU A 199 -14.31 -8.71 8.62
CA GLU A 199 -15.18 -8.89 9.77
C GLU A 199 -15.57 -7.53 10.38
N LYS A 200 -14.58 -6.67 10.59
CA LYS A 200 -14.75 -5.33 11.19
C LYS A 200 -15.12 -4.24 10.21
N LYS A 201 -15.24 -4.56 8.94
CA LYS A 201 -15.50 -3.60 7.84
C LYS A 201 -14.48 -2.46 7.80
N VAL A 202 -13.22 -2.72 8.15
CA VAL A 202 -12.11 -1.75 8.02
C VAL A 202 -11.69 -1.68 6.57
N GLY A 203 -11.69 -0.48 5.98
CA GLY A 203 -11.29 -0.28 4.59
C GLY A 203 -9.79 -0.52 4.38
N THR A 204 -9.41 -1.16 3.27
CA THR A 204 -8.01 -1.53 3.04
C THR A 204 -7.40 -0.81 1.85
N LEU A 205 -6.19 -0.30 2.05
CA LEU A 205 -5.32 0.21 1.00
C LEU A 205 -4.07 -0.68 0.94
N ILE A 206 -3.81 -1.27 -0.20
CA ILE A 206 -2.64 -2.15 -0.34
C ILE A 206 -1.46 -1.38 -0.88
N MET A 207 -0.38 -1.35 -0.10
CA MET A 207 0.93 -0.89 -0.54
C MET A 207 1.81 -2.07 -0.96
N PHE A 208 2.80 -1.80 -1.81
CA PHE A 208 3.83 -2.76 -2.25
C PHE A 208 3.33 -3.90 -3.14
N ALA A 209 2.16 -3.80 -3.74
CA ALA A 209 1.65 -4.80 -4.68
C ALA A 209 2.64 -5.07 -5.83
N VAL A 210 3.26 -4.02 -6.34
CA VAL A 210 4.39 -4.09 -7.29
C VAL A 210 5.53 -3.20 -6.80
N ARG A 211 6.68 -3.81 -6.58
CA ARG A 211 7.93 -3.15 -6.18
C ARG A 211 9.02 -3.41 -7.22
N GLY A 212 10.19 -2.80 -7.00
CA GLY A 212 11.33 -2.91 -7.90
C GLY A 212 11.72 -4.35 -8.26
N ILE A 213 11.50 -5.30 -7.38
CA ILE A 213 11.76 -6.72 -7.66
C ILE A 213 10.92 -7.25 -8.84
N PHE A 214 9.64 -6.86 -8.95
CA PHE A 214 8.76 -7.34 -10.03
C PHE A 214 8.96 -6.55 -11.34
N ALA A 215 9.51 -5.34 -11.26
CA ALA A 215 9.77 -4.47 -12.41
C ALA A 215 11.17 -4.67 -13.02
N GLN A 216 12.04 -5.48 -12.40
CA GLN A 216 13.43 -5.70 -12.82
C GLN A 216 13.67 -7.21 -12.99
N PRO A 217 13.59 -7.77 -14.21
CA PRO A 217 13.68 -9.22 -14.45
C PRO A 217 14.90 -9.90 -13.84
N GLU A 218 16.09 -9.31 -13.99
CA GLU A 218 17.31 -9.88 -13.41
C GLU A 218 17.32 -9.86 -11.88
N ARG A 219 16.72 -8.85 -11.27
CA ARG A 219 16.57 -8.79 -9.81
C ARG A 219 15.63 -9.89 -9.31
N LEU A 220 14.49 -10.07 -9.99
CA LEU A 220 13.54 -11.13 -9.69
C LEU A 220 14.18 -12.50 -9.81
N LYS A 221 14.86 -12.77 -10.92
CA LYS A 221 15.57 -14.02 -11.19
C LYS A 221 16.61 -14.32 -10.11
N ASN A 222 17.41 -13.33 -9.73
CA ASN A 222 18.43 -13.50 -8.70
C ASN A 222 17.82 -13.76 -7.32
N GLU A 223 16.73 -13.10 -6.96
CA GLU A 223 16.01 -13.34 -5.70
C GLU A 223 15.40 -14.75 -5.67
N VAL A 224 14.71 -15.18 -6.73
CA VAL A 224 14.13 -16.53 -6.81
C VAL A 224 15.22 -17.60 -6.75
N ARG A 225 16.36 -17.40 -7.42
CA ARG A 225 17.51 -18.32 -7.33
C ARG A 225 18.06 -18.41 -5.91
N ALA A 226 18.19 -17.29 -5.21
CA ALA A 226 18.64 -17.27 -3.82
C ALA A 226 17.66 -18.01 -2.90
N LEU A 227 16.35 -17.75 -3.04
CA LEU A 227 15.30 -18.44 -2.28
C LEU A 227 15.30 -19.96 -2.54
N ALA A 228 15.55 -20.39 -3.80
CA ALA A 228 15.66 -21.79 -4.15
C ALA A 228 16.94 -22.44 -3.56
N ALA A 229 18.06 -21.71 -3.55
CA ALA A 229 19.28 -22.18 -2.91
C ALA A 229 19.14 -22.33 -1.38
N ASP A 230 18.34 -21.46 -0.76
CA ASP A 230 18.01 -21.51 0.68
C ASP A 230 16.92 -22.58 0.99
N GLY A 231 16.42 -23.31 -0.03
CA GLY A 231 15.40 -24.36 0.13
C GLY A 231 13.99 -23.82 0.40
N LEU A 232 13.78 -22.51 0.19
CA LEU A 232 12.47 -21.85 0.36
C LEU A 232 11.60 -21.96 -0.89
N LEU A 233 12.19 -22.22 -2.05
CA LEU A 233 11.50 -22.48 -3.31
C LEU A 233 12.01 -23.77 -3.95
N PRO A 234 11.22 -24.41 -4.82
CA PRO A 234 11.69 -25.56 -5.58
C PRO A 234 12.92 -25.21 -6.42
N LYS A 235 13.92 -26.09 -6.46
CA LYS A 235 15.17 -25.88 -7.19
C LYS A 235 14.92 -25.56 -8.67
N TRP A 236 14.00 -26.30 -9.31
CA TRP A 236 13.68 -26.08 -10.73
C TRP A 236 13.23 -24.63 -11.02
N LEU A 237 12.56 -23.96 -10.07
CA LEU A 237 12.12 -22.57 -10.24
C LEU A 237 13.31 -21.61 -10.27
N GLY A 238 14.32 -21.84 -9.44
CA GLY A 238 15.57 -21.08 -9.43
C GLY A 238 16.43 -21.25 -10.68
N ASP A 239 16.25 -22.36 -11.40
CA ASP A 239 16.98 -22.69 -12.63
C ASP A 239 16.33 -22.05 -13.89
N LEU A 240 15.08 -21.54 -13.77
CA LEU A 240 14.38 -20.91 -14.90
C LEU A 240 15.00 -19.55 -15.27
N PRO A 241 15.08 -19.24 -16.58
CA PRO A 241 15.49 -17.91 -17.05
C PRO A 241 14.46 -16.83 -16.66
N ASP A 242 13.17 -17.17 -16.65
CA ASP A 242 12.05 -16.34 -16.21
C ASP A 242 11.19 -17.11 -15.19
N PRO A 243 11.45 -16.95 -13.89
CA PRO A 243 10.79 -17.75 -12.85
C PRO A 243 9.29 -17.56 -12.72
N LEU A 244 8.74 -16.42 -13.17
CA LEU A 244 7.31 -16.10 -13.15
C LEU A 244 6.68 -16.11 -14.54
N GLY A 245 7.45 -16.48 -15.57
CA GLY A 245 6.99 -16.53 -16.96
C GLY A 245 5.78 -17.41 -17.20
N PHE A 246 5.55 -18.41 -16.33
CA PHE A 246 4.37 -19.27 -16.38
C PHE A 246 3.03 -18.51 -16.21
N LEU A 247 3.05 -17.27 -15.70
CA LEU A 247 1.86 -16.43 -15.57
C LEU A 247 1.54 -15.67 -16.88
N VAL A 248 2.51 -15.63 -17.82
CA VAL A 248 2.39 -14.86 -19.07
C VAL A 248 2.10 -15.80 -20.21
N HIS A 249 0.82 -16.01 -20.50
CA HIS A 249 0.36 -16.93 -21.54
C HIS A 249 -1.00 -16.47 -22.13
N GLU A 250 -1.45 -17.11 -23.19
CA GLU A 250 -2.77 -16.84 -23.77
C GLU A 250 -3.88 -17.15 -22.75
N GLY A 251 -4.73 -16.16 -22.46
CA GLY A 251 -5.76 -16.22 -21.41
C GLY A 251 -5.23 -15.92 -19.99
N GLY A 252 -3.92 -15.82 -19.78
CA GLY A 252 -3.27 -15.45 -18.53
C GLY A 252 -3.04 -13.94 -18.39
N ALA A 253 -1.93 -13.59 -17.75
CA ALA A 253 -1.49 -12.21 -17.64
C ALA A 253 -0.68 -11.78 -18.87
N SER A 254 -0.69 -10.47 -19.17
CA SER A 254 0.12 -9.89 -20.25
C SER A 254 1.56 -9.60 -19.84
N SER A 255 1.83 -9.58 -18.53
CA SER A 255 3.16 -9.38 -17.94
C SER A 255 3.14 -9.83 -16.47
N ILE A 256 4.33 -9.96 -15.88
CA ILE A 256 4.48 -10.24 -14.43
C ILE A 256 3.84 -9.14 -13.58
N ILE A 257 3.97 -7.87 -14.00
CA ILE A 257 3.34 -6.72 -13.32
C ILE A 257 1.82 -6.82 -13.38
N ASP A 258 1.26 -7.18 -14.55
CA ASP A 258 -0.17 -7.43 -14.73
C ASP A 258 -0.67 -8.54 -13.81
N ALA A 259 0.07 -9.66 -13.75
CA ALA A 259 -0.25 -10.77 -12.85
C ALA A 259 -0.25 -10.34 -11.38
N ALA A 260 0.77 -9.60 -10.95
CA ALA A 260 0.93 -9.16 -9.58
C ALA A 260 -0.20 -8.21 -9.14
N TYR A 261 -0.59 -7.25 -9.99
CA TYR A 261 -1.70 -6.35 -9.69
C TYR A 261 -3.05 -7.10 -9.60
N ARG A 262 -3.33 -7.98 -10.55
CA ARG A 262 -4.58 -8.76 -10.58
C ARG A 262 -4.66 -9.71 -9.38
N PHE A 263 -3.55 -10.38 -9.05
CA PHE A 263 -3.48 -11.26 -7.88
C PHE A 263 -3.84 -10.53 -6.59
N VAL A 264 -3.23 -9.37 -6.35
CA VAL A 264 -3.46 -8.56 -5.14
C VAL A 264 -4.86 -7.97 -5.11
N ARG A 265 -5.30 -7.36 -6.22
CA ARG A 265 -6.62 -6.72 -6.31
C ARG A 265 -7.77 -7.66 -6.00
N ASP A 266 -7.67 -8.93 -6.44
CA ASP A 266 -8.76 -9.90 -6.34
C ASP A 266 -8.70 -10.74 -5.05
N GLU A 267 -7.83 -10.40 -4.11
CA GLU A 267 -7.85 -11.00 -2.78
C GLU A 267 -9.04 -10.47 -1.98
N PRO A 268 -9.85 -11.34 -1.35
CA PRO A 268 -10.93 -10.91 -0.46
C PRO A 268 -10.43 -9.98 0.65
N GLY A 269 -11.11 -8.87 0.86
CA GLY A 269 -10.73 -7.86 1.85
C GLY A 269 -9.79 -6.77 1.31
N VAL A 270 -9.45 -6.77 0.02
CA VAL A 270 -8.71 -5.69 -0.64
C VAL A 270 -9.70 -4.73 -1.28
N ASP A 271 -9.68 -3.45 -0.86
CA ASP A 271 -10.53 -2.40 -1.47
C ASP A 271 -9.75 -1.61 -2.52
N VAL A 272 -8.55 -1.15 -2.21
CA VAL A 272 -7.70 -0.31 -3.07
C VAL A 272 -6.31 -0.89 -3.19
N VAL A 273 -5.78 -0.94 -4.41
CA VAL A 273 -4.37 -1.23 -4.67
C VAL A 273 -3.67 0.05 -5.08
N LEU A 274 -2.72 0.50 -4.27
CA LEU A 274 -1.94 1.69 -4.56
C LEU A 274 -0.84 1.39 -5.58
N PHE A 275 -0.75 2.22 -6.60
CA PHE A 275 0.33 2.21 -7.56
C PHE A 275 1.00 3.58 -7.65
N GLY A 276 2.30 3.61 -7.91
CA GLY A 276 3.06 4.84 -8.09
C GLY A 276 3.86 4.78 -9.39
N THR A 277 3.82 5.87 -10.16
CA THR A 277 4.62 6.02 -11.38
C THR A 277 4.92 7.48 -11.65
N SER A 278 5.90 7.73 -12.51
CA SER A 278 6.21 9.05 -13.09
C SER A 278 5.98 9.09 -14.60
N ASP A 279 5.54 7.98 -15.18
CA ASP A 279 5.40 7.80 -16.62
C ASP A 279 3.94 7.63 -17.01
N PRO A 280 3.40 8.46 -17.94
CA PRO A 280 2.01 8.35 -18.39
C PRO A 280 1.66 7.01 -19.07
N HIS A 281 2.64 6.35 -19.72
CA HIS A 281 2.44 5.04 -20.32
C HIS A 281 2.27 3.98 -19.23
N HIS A 282 3.20 3.92 -18.26
CA HIS A 282 3.09 3.02 -17.12
C HIS A 282 1.85 3.29 -16.27
N LEU A 283 1.39 4.55 -16.18
CA LEU A 283 0.13 4.88 -15.51
C LEU A 283 -1.06 4.18 -16.18
N ARG A 284 -1.15 4.24 -17.51
CA ARG A 284 -2.21 3.58 -18.28
C ARG A 284 -2.14 2.06 -18.14
N GLU A 285 -0.96 1.48 -18.20
CA GLU A 285 -0.74 0.03 -18.04
C GLU A 285 -1.12 -0.47 -16.64
N ASN A 286 -0.72 0.27 -15.59
CA ASN A 286 -1.08 -0.08 -14.21
C ASN A 286 -2.59 -0.05 -13.98
N ILE A 287 -3.28 1.00 -14.47
CA ILE A 287 -4.73 1.11 -14.40
C ILE A 287 -5.40 0.00 -15.22
N ALA A 288 -4.90 -0.28 -16.43
CA ALA A 288 -5.40 -1.36 -17.26
C ALA A 288 -5.30 -2.71 -16.54
N SER A 289 -4.14 -3.02 -15.94
CA SER A 289 -3.93 -4.24 -15.15
C SER A 289 -4.93 -4.35 -13.98
N LEU A 290 -5.14 -3.24 -13.26
CA LEU A 290 -6.09 -3.17 -12.14
C LEU A 290 -7.57 -3.18 -12.55
N THR A 291 -7.87 -3.19 -13.85
CA THR A 291 -9.25 -3.23 -14.38
C THR A 291 -9.56 -4.46 -15.23
N LYS A 292 -8.54 -5.27 -15.57
CA LYS A 292 -8.71 -6.53 -16.32
C LYS A 292 -9.50 -7.57 -15.51
N PRO A 293 -10.05 -8.62 -16.16
CA PRO A 293 -10.65 -9.77 -15.47
C PRO A 293 -9.69 -10.41 -14.45
N PRO A 294 -10.18 -11.14 -13.46
CA PRO A 294 -9.34 -11.91 -12.52
C PRO A 294 -8.37 -12.86 -13.27
N LEU A 295 -7.25 -13.19 -12.60
CA LEU A 295 -6.41 -14.31 -13.04
C LEU A 295 -7.22 -15.61 -13.07
N SER A 296 -6.81 -16.56 -13.89
CA SER A 296 -7.37 -17.90 -13.84
C SER A 296 -7.21 -18.50 -12.43
N THR A 297 -8.13 -19.37 -12.03
CA THR A 297 -8.00 -20.08 -10.75
C THR A 297 -6.69 -20.86 -10.67
N ALA A 298 -6.24 -21.42 -11.79
CA ALA A 298 -4.98 -22.18 -11.87
C ALA A 298 -3.77 -21.29 -11.60
N ASP A 299 -3.66 -20.13 -12.27
CA ASP A 299 -2.55 -19.18 -12.07
C ASP A 299 -2.53 -18.67 -10.64
N ARG A 300 -3.70 -18.29 -10.11
CA ARG A 300 -3.83 -17.85 -8.73
C ARG A 300 -3.39 -18.91 -7.74
N GLN A 301 -3.84 -20.15 -7.93
CA GLN A 301 -3.46 -21.28 -7.07
C GLN A 301 -1.96 -21.57 -7.15
N GLN A 302 -1.36 -21.46 -8.32
CA GLN A 302 0.07 -21.67 -8.51
C GLN A 302 0.89 -20.60 -7.78
N ILE A 303 0.50 -19.32 -7.84
CA ILE A 303 1.11 -18.24 -7.04
C ILE A 303 1.03 -18.55 -5.55
N VAL A 304 -0.13 -18.97 -5.06
CA VAL A 304 -0.33 -19.29 -3.64
C VAL A 304 0.53 -20.49 -3.22
N THR A 305 0.55 -21.55 -4.02
CA THR A 305 1.31 -22.77 -3.72
C THR A 305 2.81 -22.52 -3.71
N LEU A 306 3.32 -21.76 -4.67
CA LEU A 306 4.76 -21.50 -4.79
C LEU A 306 5.26 -20.47 -3.77
N PHE A 307 4.48 -19.42 -3.50
CA PHE A 307 4.99 -18.25 -2.78
C PHE A 307 4.24 -17.92 -1.48
N GLY A 308 3.13 -18.60 -1.18
CA GLY A 308 2.26 -18.24 -0.04
C GLY A 308 2.92 -18.35 1.33
N HIS A 309 3.98 -19.13 1.46
CA HIS A 309 4.77 -19.32 2.68
C HIS A 309 5.90 -18.30 2.84
N LEU A 310 6.19 -17.50 1.81
CA LEU A 310 7.26 -16.51 1.84
C LEU A 310 6.84 -15.27 2.64
N VAL A 311 7.78 -14.72 3.38
CA VAL A 311 7.60 -13.51 4.17
C VAL A 311 8.73 -12.52 3.87
N GLY A 312 8.38 -11.24 3.67
CA GLY A 312 9.34 -10.15 3.51
C GLY A 312 9.91 -9.97 2.11
N VAL A 313 9.60 -10.83 1.15
CA VAL A 313 10.09 -10.71 -0.22
C VAL A 313 9.39 -9.53 -0.91
N GLY A 314 10.17 -8.63 -1.51
CA GLY A 314 9.65 -7.42 -2.14
C GLY A 314 9.23 -6.30 -1.17
N ILE A 315 9.48 -6.45 0.13
CA ILE A 315 9.23 -5.42 1.18
C ILE A 315 10.49 -4.57 1.38
N GLU A 316 11.42 -4.46 0.56
CA GLU A 316 12.61 -3.58 0.59
C GLU A 316 12.95 -3.04 2.00
N ALA A 317 13.18 -3.97 2.95
CA ALA A 317 13.65 -3.64 4.29
C ALA A 317 15.09 -3.06 4.22
N PRO A 318 15.49 -2.17 5.14
CA PRO A 318 16.88 -1.83 5.32
C PRO A 318 17.67 -3.13 5.48
N LYS A 319 18.85 -3.24 4.83
CA LYS A 319 19.70 -4.43 4.87
C LYS A 319 20.05 -4.81 6.31
N ARG A 320 19.20 -5.56 6.97
CA ARG A 320 19.55 -6.40 8.12
C ARG A 320 19.81 -7.79 7.57
N GLY A 321 20.83 -8.46 8.09
CA GLY A 321 21.19 -9.81 7.67
C GLY A 321 19.94 -10.68 7.53
N ARG A 322 19.85 -11.43 6.45
CA ARG A 322 18.70 -12.28 6.09
C ARG A 322 18.37 -13.22 7.25
N GLN A 323 17.40 -12.86 8.07
CA GLN A 323 16.72 -13.79 8.96
C GLN A 323 15.44 -14.23 8.26
N HIS A 324 15.52 -15.27 7.45
CA HIS A 324 14.34 -15.98 6.98
C HIS A 324 13.83 -16.83 8.14
N SER A 325 12.84 -16.30 8.88
CA SER A 325 12.15 -17.12 9.86
C SER A 325 11.24 -18.11 9.11
N ARG A 326 11.51 -19.40 9.24
CA ARG A 326 10.53 -20.44 8.93
C ARG A 326 9.34 -20.19 9.85
N ALA A 327 8.14 -20.06 9.26
CA ALA A 327 6.89 -20.15 10.02
C ALA A 327 6.95 -21.45 10.84
N GLY A 328 6.91 -21.32 12.16
CA GLY A 328 7.04 -22.44 13.06
C GLY A 328 6.01 -23.53 12.74
N SER A 329 6.51 -24.68 12.35
CA SER A 329 5.75 -25.91 12.39
C SER A 329 5.55 -26.29 13.85
N GLY A 330 4.50 -25.74 14.47
CA GLY A 330 4.00 -26.24 15.75
C GLY A 330 3.48 -27.64 15.54
N ARG A 331 4.30 -28.65 15.88
CA ARG A 331 3.85 -29.99 16.20
C ARG A 331 3.56 -30.02 17.71
N SER A 332 2.36 -30.31 18.04
CA SER A 332 1.84 -31.36 18.96
C SER A 332 0.41 -30.97 19.36
#